data_05d0688b64eba89f1874b5b99b414821
#
_entry.id   05d0688b64eba89f1874b5b99b414821
#
_cell.length_a   1.000
_cell.length_b   1.000
_cell.length_c   1.000
_cell.angle_alpha   90.00
_cell.angle_beta   90.00
_cell.angle_gamma   90.00
#
_symmetry.space_group_name_H-M   'P 1'
#
loop_
_entity.id
_entity.type
_entity.pdbx_description
1 polymer ?
#
loop_
_entity_poly.entity_id
_entity_poly.type
_entity_poly.pdbx_seq_one_letter_code
_entity_poly.pdbx_strand_id
1 'polypeptide(L)'
;MKYIALEKAKKYAEDVINCTIPAPKYVKLQCKEFWEIANDKSEKFMIQEENVRIIDGLTQLMIMPKGLRAGETIHAVLAPFQWFLIVGALCVVWRKFPEKRKAETVILEIARKNAKTFIIGVFFIILFFLEPKFSKFYSVAPDGKLSREVQEAIREIIRSSPALNSESPRHFKLMRDKIVCLTTDNEYIPLNYSNDKLDGKLPSVFLADEVGALPTSYAIEAMRSGQLTIKNKLGCIISTKYPKFDNPFDKEVEYAKKVLDGIEEDESIFALLYEPDNTTNWATDDTVLQHANPLALEVPEIWEDLLKKRKRAIAMES
;
A
#
# COMPACT_ATOMS: atom_id res chain seq x y z
N MET A 1 -9.84 19.28 15.33
CA MET A 1 -10.63 18.00 15.44
C MET A 1 -9.62 16.87 15.33
N LYS A 2 -9.66 15.86 16.20
CA LYS A 2 -8.73 14.74 16.10
C LYS A 2 -9.30 13.71 15.11
N TYR A 3 -8.59 13.44 14.04
CA TYR A 3 -9.00 12.44 13.05
C TYR A 3 -8.46 11.05 13.46
N ILE A 4 -9.35 10.05 13.50
CA ILE A 4 -9.02 8.68 13.92
C ILE A 4 -7.95 8.05 13.02
N ALA A 5 -8.00 8.33 11.72
CA ALA A 5 -6.99 7.85 10.77
C ALA A 5 -5.56 8.24 11.17
N LEU A 6 -5.35 9.52 11.51
CA LEU A 6 -4.04 10.02 11.95
C LEU A 6 -3.64 9.46 13.32
N GLU A 7 -4.57 9.41 14.28
CA GLU A 7 -4.30 8.86 15.61
C GLU A 7 -3.89 7.39 15.54
N LYS A 8 -4.57 6.57 14.73
CA LYS A 8 -4.22 5.16 14.53
C LYS A 8 -2.85 4.99 13.86
N ALA A 9 -2.54 5.81 12.84
CA ALA A 9 -1.23 5.78 12.20
C ALA A 9 -0.11 6.20 13.15
N LYS A 10 -0.32 7.27 13.95
CA LYS A 10 0.64 7.71 14.98
C LYS A 10 0.84 6.65 16.05
N LYS A 11 -0.26 6.05 16.53
CA LYS A 11 -0.23 5.01 17.55
C LYS A 11 0.57 3.79 17.05
N TYR A 12 0.33 3.34 15.81
CA TYR A 12 1.10 2.25 15.22
C TYR A 12 2.60 2.58 15.18
N ALA A 13 2.96 3.77 14.69
CA ALA A 13 4.35 4.19 14.62
C ALA A 13 5.00 4.22 16.01
N GLU A 14 4.32 4.76 17.02
CA GLU A 14 4.79 4.79 18.40
C GLU A 14 4.98 3.39 18.99
N ASP A 15 4.00 2.48 18.80
CA ASP A 15 4.05 1.11 19.30
C ASP A 15 5.20 0.30 18.67
N VAL A 16 5.45 0.53 17.38
CA VAL A 16 6.59 -0.08 16.67
C VAL A 16 7.93 0.47 17.19
N ILE A 17 8.04 1.79 17.38
CA ILE A 17 9.26 2.44 17.90
C ILE A 17 9.57 1.93 19.32
N ASN A 18 8.54 1.81 20.16
CA ASN A 18 8.64 1.36 21.55
C ASN A 18 8.71 -0.17 21.67
N CYS A 19 8.75 -0.91 20.54
CA CYS A 19 8.79 -2.38 20.50
C CYS A 19 7.58 -3.06 21.18
N THR A 20 6.43 -2.36 21.31
CA THR A 20 5.17 -2.93 21.77
C THR A 20 4.54 -3.81 20.68
N ILE A 21 4.68 -3.39 19.42
CA ILE A 21 4.36 -4.20 18.24
C ILE A 21 5.67 -4.71 17.64
N PRO A 22 5.85 -6.03 17.46
CA PRO A 22 7.02 -6.58 16.79
C PRO A 22 7.02 -6.16 15.32
N ALA A 23 8.12 -5.57 14.87
CA ALA A 23 8.31 -5.14 13.50
C ALA A 23 9.78 -5.18 13.11
N PRO A 24 10.11 -5.45 11.83
CA PRO A 24 11.49 -5.49 11.36
C PRO A 24 12.14 -4.10 11.32
N LYS A 25 13.49 -4.08 11.23
CA LYS A 25 14.34 -2.88 11.26
C LYS A 25 13.81 -1.75 10.36
N TYR A 26 13.52 -2.07 9.10
CA TYR A 26 13.17 -1.05 8.11
C TYR A 26 11.76 -0.46 8.31
N VAL A 27 10.82 -1.25 8.82
CA VAL A 27 9.52 -0.72 9.27
C VAL A 27 9.70 0.23 10.46
N LYS A 28 10.58 -0.11 11.42
CA LYS A 28 10.91 0.78 12.55
C LYS A 28 11.52 2.11 12.10
N LEU A 29 12.41 2.08 11.11
CA LEU A 29 13.02 3.30 10.56
C LEU A 29 11.97 4.19 9.88
N GLN A 30 11.09 3.60 9.06
CA GLN A 30 10.00 4.35 8.43
C GLN A 30 9.00 4.92 9.46
N CYS A 31 8.72 4.18 10.54
CA CYS A 31 7.89 4.66 11.64
C CYS A 31 8.53 5.83 12.39
N LYS A 32 9.84 5.83 12.61
CA LYS A 32 10.57 6.94 13.24
C LYS A 32 10.48 8.21 12.40
N GLU A 33 10.75 8.13 11.10
CA GLU A 33 10.62 9.27 10.18
C GLU A 33 9.20 9.85 10.23
N PHE A 34 8.18 9.02 10.06
CA PHE A 34 6.79 9.45 10.11
C PHE A 34 6.43 10.08 11.47
N TRP A 35 6.89 9.49 12.57
CA TRP A 35 6.60 9.98 13.92
C TRP A 35 7.14 11.40 14.16
N GLU A 36 8.34 11.68 13.65
CA GLU A 36 8.93 13.02 13.71
C GLU A 36 8.10 14.03 12.92
N ILE A 37 7.68 13.67 11.69
CA ILE A 37 6.84 14.51 10.85
C ILE A 37 5.46 14.74 11.49
N ALA A 38 4.82 13.68 11.98
CA ALA A 38 3.49 13.73 12.56
C ALA A 38 3.43 14.45 13.91
N ASN A 39 4.56 14.66 14.58
CA ASN A 39 4.71 15.47 15.79
C ASN A 39 5.35 16.84 15.53
N ASP A 40 5.31 17.30 14.27
CA ASP A 40 5.77 18.63 13.83
C ASP A 40 7.26 18.93 14.11
N LYS A 41 8.10 17.88 14.11
CA LYS A 41 9.54 17.99 14.32
C LYS A 41 10.35 18.10 13.01
N SER A 42 9.71 17.93 11.87
CA SER A 42 10.35 18.06 10.56
C SER A 42 10.26 19.48 10.02
N GLU A 43 11.41 20.05 9.61
CA GLU A 43 11.44 21.35 8.94
C GLU A 43 10.96 21.29 7.48
N LYS A 44 11.09 20.12 6.84
CA LYS A 44 10.79 19.92 5.40
C LYS A 44 9.36 19.46 5.16
N PHE A 45 8.82 18.62 6.04
CA PHE A 45 7.56 17.89 5.82
C PHE A 45 6.54 18.19 6.90
N MET A 46 5.26 17.99 6.55
CA MET A 46 4.15 18.09 7.48
C MET A 46 3.03 17.12 7.12
N ILE A 47 2.10 16.91 8.05
CA ILE A 47 0.85 16.22 7.75
C ILE A 47 -0.14 17.18 7.11
N GLN A 48 -0.70 16.80 5.95
CA GLN A 48 -1.78 17.52 5.30
C GLN A 48 -3.12 17.08 5.93
N GLU A 49 -3.67 17.91 6.83
CA GLU A 49 -4.90 17.58 7.57
C GLU A 49 -6.11 17.37 6.68
N GLU A 50 -6.20 18.08 5.55
CA GLU A 50 -7.30 17.92 4.59
C GLU A 50 -7.30 16.51 3.99
N ASN A 51 -6.14 15.96 3.63
CA ASN A 51 -6.03 14.59 3.16
C ASN A 51 -6.46 13.59 4.24
N VAL A 52 -6.05 13.83 5.49
CA VAL A 52 -6.46 12.99 6.63
C VAL A 52 -7.98 13.02 6.80
N ARG A 53 -8.60 14.21 6.71
CA ARG A 53 -10.05 14.38 6.80
C ARG A 53 -10.80 13.61 5.72
N ILE A 54 -10.33 13.67 4.48
CA ILE A 54 -10.91 12.95 3.35
C ILE A 54 -10.79 11.44 3.57
N ILE A 55 -9.63 10.95 3.98
CA ILE A 55 -9.38 9.53 4.26
C ILE A 55 -10.29 9.02 5.38
N ASP A 56 -10.37 9.77 6.48
CA ASP A 56 -11.20 9.43 7.64
C ASP A 56 -12.68 9.33 7.23
N GLY A 57 -13.19 10.31 6.48
CA GLY A 57 -14.56 10.31 5.98
C GLY A 57 -14.84 9.19 4.96
N LEU A 58 -13.97 8.97 3.99
CA LEU A 58 -14.16 7.93 2.97
C LEU A 58 -14.17 6.54 3.58
N THR A 59 -13.26 6.25 4.52
CA THR A 59 -13.20 4.93 5.17
C THR A 59 -14.46 4.61 6.00
N GLN A 60 -15.15 5.62 6.52
CA GLN A 60 -16.45 5.45 7.17
C GLN A 60 -17.59 5.14 6.19
N LEU A 61 -17.47 5.59 4.95
CA LEU A 61 -18.47 5.34 3.88
C LEU A 61 -18.24 4.01 3.16
N MET A 62 -17.02 3.47 3.20
CA MET A 62 -16.67 2.21 2.59
C MET A 62 -17.04 1.02 3.48
N ILE A 63 -17.59 -0.03 2.87
CA ILE A 63 -18.01 -1.25 3.57
C ILE A 63 -17.14 -2.42 3.15
N MET A 64 -16.75 -3.25 4.13
CA MET A 64 -16.00 -4.49 3.89
C MET A 64 -16.85 -5.48 3.08
N PRO A 65 -16.39 -5.87 1.86
CA PRO A 65 -17.25 -6.64 0.95
C PRO A 65 -17.38 -8.12 1.34
N LYS A 66 -16.35 -8.70 1.97
CA LYS A 66 -16.28 -10.15 2.25
C LYS A 66 -15.32 -10.46 3.40
N GLY A 67 -15.37 -11.70 3.89
CA GLY A 67 -14.52 -12.19 4.99
C GLY A 67 -15.23 -12.12 6.33
N LEU A 68 -14.45 -12.33 7.43
CA LEU A 68 -14.97 -12.42 8.79
C LEU A 68 -15.71 -11.17 9.26
N ARG A 69 -15.34 -10.01 8.72
CA ARG A 69 -15.92 -8.70 9.10
C ARG A 69 -16.71 -8.06 7.96
N ALA A 70 -17.27 -8.87 7.05
CA ALA A 70 -18.12 -8.39 5.97
C ALA A 70 -19.33 -7.59 6.52
N GLY A 71 -19.64 -6.45 5.88
CA GLY A 71 -20.71 -5.54 6.29
C GLY A 71 -20.30 -4.45 7.28
N GLU A 72 -19.14 -4.55 7.91
CA GLU A 72 -18.60 -3.47 8.75
C GLU A 72 -17.96 -2.37 7.91
N THR A 73 -17.84 -1.15 8.47
CA THR A 73 -17.13 -0.06 7.79
C THR A 73 -15.62 -0.38 7.69
N ILE A 74 -15.00 0.00 6.58
CA ILE A 74 -13.55 -0.15 6.41
C ILE A 74 -12.79 0.61 7.51
N HIS A 75 -13.33 1.73 7.94
CA HIS A 75 -12.82 2.48 9.09
C HIS A 75 -12.68 1.65 10.38
N ALA A 76 -13.61 0.73 10.62
CA ALA A 76 -13.58 -0.15 11.79
C ALA A 76 -12.65 -1.35 11.63
N VAL A 77 -12.47 -1.85 10.38
CA VAL A 77 -11.77 -3.12 10.12
C VAL A 77 -10.29 -2.97 9.75
N LEU A 78 -9.84 -1.78 9.33
CA LEU A 78 -8.43 -1.56 8.97
C LEU A 78 -7.52 -1.82 10.17
N ALA A 79 -6.53 -2.68 9.95
CA ALA A 79 -5.46 -2.95 10.91
C ALA A 79 -4.53 -1.74 11.09
N PRO A 80 -3.83 -1.60 12.23
CA PRO A 80 -2.95 -0.46 12.51
C PRO A 80 -1.91 -0.18 11.43
N PHE A 81 -1.24 -1.23 10.90
CA PHE A 81 -0.25 -1.08 9.83
C PHE A 81 -0.87 -0.59 8.50
N GLN A 82 -2.13 -0.93 8.24
CA GLN A 82 -2.85 -0.48 7.05
C GLN A 82 -3.20 1.01 7.14
N TRP A 83 -3.59 1.48 8.32
CA TRP A 83 -3.73 2.91 8.57
C TRP A 83 -2.42 3.65 8.39
N PHE A 84 -1.32 3.08 8.90
CA PHE A 84 0.01 3.65 8.74
C PHE A 84 0.43 3.74 7.27
N LEU A 85 0.20 2.69 6.48
CA LEU A 85 0.44 2.71 5.02
C LEU A 85 -0.32 3.85 4.35
N ILE A 86 -1.64 3.96 4.59
CA ILE A 86 -2.48 4.95 3.93
C ILE A 86 -2.07 6.38 4.32
N VAL A 87 -1.98 6.65 5.61
CA VAL A 87 -1.69 8.00 6.11
C VAL A 87 -0.24 8.40 5.82
N GLY A 88 0.71 7.52 6.05
CA GLY A 88 2.12 7.77 5.80
C GLY A 88 2.42 8.04 4.33
N ALA A 89 1.81 7.28 3.43
CA ALA A 89 2.01 7.46 1.99
C ALA A 89 1.26 8.66 1.41
N LEU A 90 0.04 8.98 1.89
CA LEU A 90 -0.85 9.93 1.22
C LEU A 90 -1.01 11.28 1.93
N CYS A 91 -0.67 11.36 3.23
CA CYS A 91 -0.89 12.59 4.00
C CYS A 91 0.38 13.38 4.31
N VAL A 92 1.56 12.82 4.10
CA VAL A 92 2.83 13.53 4.27
C VAL A 92 3.12 14.35 3.02
N VAL A 93 3.29 15.67 3.21
CA VAL A 93 3.51 16.64 2.12
C VAL A 93 4.71 17.53 2.42
N TRP A 94 5.22 18.19 1.41
CA TRP A 94 6.25 19.21 1.56
C TRP A 94 5.66 20.45 2.24
N ARG A 95 6.31 20.95 3.29
CA ARG A 95 5.86 22.14 4.01
C ARG A 95 5.82 23.40 3.14
N LYS A 96 6.80 23.55 2.22
CA LYS A 96 6.87 24.66 1.25
C LYS A 96 5.87 24.52 0.09
N PHE A 97 5.43 23.30 -0.19
CA PHE A 97 4.54 22.96 -1.31
C PHE A 97 3.50 21.95 -0.84
N PRO A 98 2.49 22.39 -0.05
CA PRO A 98 1.52 21.48 0.57
C PRO A 98 0.69 20.65 -0.41
N GLU A 99 0.62 21.09 -1.67
CA GLU A 99 -0.01 20.34 -2.76
C GLU A 99 0.86 19.18 -3.26
N LYS A 100 2.15 19.13 -2.88
CA LYS A 100 3.07 18.08 -3.30
C LYS A 100 3.26 17.05 -2.18
N ARG A 101 2.88 15.81 -2.44
CA ARG A 101 3.13 14.66 -1.58
C ARG A 101 4.64 14.40 -1.45
N LYS A 102 5.08 13.96 -0.25
CA LYS A 102 6.46 13.52 -0.03
C LYS A 102 6.73 12.26 -0.83
N ALA A 103 5.89 11.23 -0.67
CA ALA A 103 6.08 9.94 -1.32
C ALA A 103 5.75 10.01 -2.82
N GLU A 104 6.76 9.86 -3.67
CA GLU A 104 6.61 9.61 -5.11
C GLU A 104 6.69 8.11 -5.43
N THR A 105 7.30 7.31 -4.56
CA THR A 105 7.35 5.86 -4.63
C THR A 105 6.97 5.24 -3.29
N VAL A 106 6.00 4.33 -3.33
CA VAL A 106 5.60 3.49 -2.20
C VAL A 106 6.04 2.06 -2.47
N ILE A 107 6.82 1.46 -1.57
CA ILE A 107 7.25 0.07 -1.67
C ILE A 107 6.63 -0.71 -0.52
N LEU A 108 5.90 -1.78 -0.86
CA LEU A 108 5.32 -2.67 0.13
C LEU A 108 5.80 -4.10 -0.10
N GLU A 109 6.70 -4.55 0.77
CA GLU A 109 7.09 -5.95 0.89
C GLU A 109 6.34 -6.59 2.05
N ILE A 110 5.49 -7.56 1.76
CA ILE A 110 4.66 -8.20 2.78
C ILE A 110 4.31 -9.64 2.37
N ALA A 111 4.29 -10.56 3.33
CA ALA A 111 3.95 -11.96 3.06
C ALA A 111 2.52 -12.12 2.51
N ARG A 112 2.28 -13.25 1.85
CA ARG A 112 0.93 -13.60 1.34
C ARG A 112 -0.07 -13.66 2.49
N LYS A 113 -1.36 -13.40 2.19
CA LYS A 113 -2.49 -13.42 3.13
C LYS A 113 -2.53 -12.28 4.16
N ASN A 114 -1.75 -11.21 3.97
CA ASN A 114 -1.85 -9.97 4.73
C ASN A 114 -2.82 -8.95 4.12
N ALA A 115 -3.86 -9.41 3.42
CA ALA A 115 -4.89 -8.58 2.78
C ALA A 115 -4.36 -7.52 1.80
N LYS A 116 -3.23 -7.80 1.10
CA LYS A 116 -2.55 -6.89 0.17
C LYS A 116 -3.50 -6.30 -0.88
N THR A 117 -4.20 -7.16 -1.65
CA THR A 117 -5.12 -6.72 -2.72
C THR A 117 -6.27 -5.87 -2.19
N PHE A 118 -6.79 -6.21 -0.99
CA PHE A 118 -7.85 -5.44 -0.34
C PHE A 118 -7.37 -4.04 0.04
N ILE A 119 -6.24 -3.92 0.76
CA ILE A 119 -5.75 -2.60 1.18
C ILE A 119 -5.39 -1.70 -0.01
N ILE A 120 -4.87 -2.29 -1.09
CA ILE A 120 -4.61 -1.55 -2.31
C ILE A 120 -5.91 -1.10 -2.99
N GLY A 121 -6.96 -1.91 -2.97
CA GLY A 121 -8.29 -1.50 -3.42
C GLY A 121 -8.82 -0.28 -2.66
N VAL A 122 -8.70 -0.27 -1.33
CA VAL A 122 -9.03 0.87 -0.47
C VAL A 122 -8.18 2.10 -0.82
N PHE A 123 -6.88 1.91 -0.98
CA PHE A 123 -5.91 2.94 -1.32
C PHE A 123 -6.28 3.65 -2.66
N PHE A 124 -6.64 2.88 -3.68
CA PHE A 124 -7.07 3.44 -4.97
C PHE A 124 -8.43 4.15 -4.89
N ILE A 125 -9.36 3.68 -4.07
CA ILE A 125 -10.63 4.41 -3.87
C ILE A 125 -10.35 5.76 -3.23
N ILE A 126 -9.45 5.84 -2.27
CA ILE A 126 -9.03 7.10 -1.66
C ILE A 126 -8.38 8.02 -2.71
N LEU A 127 -7.48 7.49 -3.54
CA LEU A 127 -6.80 8.25 -4.60
C LEU A 127 -7.77 8.86 -5.62
N PHE A 128 -8.91 8.21 -5.92
CA PHE A 128 -9.92 8.81 -6.79
C PHE A 128 -10.39 10.19 -6.32
N PHE A 129 -10.33 10.46 -5.01
CA PHE A 129 -10.78 11.72 -4.42
C PHE A 129 -9.62 12.65 -4.02
N LEU A 130 -8.41 12.12 -3.81
CA LEU A 130 -7.24 12.93 -3.44
C LEU A 130 -6.47 13.47 -4.65
N GLU A 131 -6.44 12.71 -5.75
CA GLU A 131 -5.70 13.13 -6.94
C GLU A 131 -6.46 14.21 -7.74
N PRO A 132 -5.74 15.09 -8.45
CA PRO A 132 -6.36 16.07 -9.35
C PRO A 132 -7.33 15.45 -10.33
N LYS A 133 -8.31 16.23 -10.80
CA LYS A 133 -9.26 15.79 -11.82
C LYS A 133 -8.52 15.32 -13.09
N PHE A 134 -9.12 14.33 -13.77
CA PHE A 134 -8.63 13.71 -15.00
C PHE A 134 -7.35 12.88 -14.81
N SER A 135 -7.00 12.54 -13.58
CA SER A 135 -5.88 11.65 -13.29
C SER A 135 -6.12 10.23 -13.81
N LYS A 136 -5.06 9.60 -14.32
CA LYS A 136 -5.10 8.22 -14.79
C LYS A 136 -4.28 7.31 -13.90
N PHE A 137 -4.92 6.27 -13.41
CA PHE A 137 -4.31 5.25 -12.58
C PHE A 137 -4.18 3.96 -13.39
N TYR A 138 -2.99 3.39 -13.40
CA TYR A 138 -2.73 2.14 -14.11
C TYR A 138 -2.23 1.07 -13.13
N SER A 139 -2.63 -0.18 -13.35
CA SER A 139 -2.00 -1.31 -12.67
C SER A 139 -1.37 -2.27 -13.68
N VAL A 140 -0.20 -2.79 -13.33
CA VAL A 140 0.53 -3.79 -14.09
C VAL A 140 0.88 -4.94 -13.15
N ALA A 141 0.71 -6.17 -13.63
CA ALA A 141 1.09 -7.39 -12.94
C ALA A 141 1.64 -8.40 -13.96
N PRO A 142 2.30 -9.50 -13.55
CA PRO A 142 2.88 -10.49 -14.46
C PRO A 142 1.92 -11.03 -15.52
N ASP A 143 0.63 -11.09 -15.19
CA ASP A 143 -0.41 -11.46 -16.16
C ASP A 143 -1.66 -10.60 -16.00
N GLY A 144 -2.52 -10.61 -17.04
CA GLY A 144 -3.72 -9.77 -17.06
C GLY A 144 -4.81 -10.21 -16.09
N LYS A 145 -4.76 -11.43 -15.52
CA LYS A 145 -5.69 -11.86 -14.47
C LYS A 145 -5.32 -11.20 -13.14
N LEU A 146 -4.05 -11.27 -12.76
CA LEU A 146 -3.53 -10.62 -11.56
C LEU A 146 -3.74 -9.10 -11.60
N SER A 147 -3.48 -8.46 -12.76
CA SER A 147 -3.73 -7.02 -12.92
C SER A 147 -5.19 -6.64 -12.68
N ARG A 148 -6.16 -7.53 -12.97
CA ARG A 148 -7.58 -7.30 -12.72
C ARG A 148 -8.02 -7.61 -11.28
N GLU A 149 -7.23 -8.32 -10.48
CA GLU A 149 -7.62 -8.64 -9.09
C GLU A 149 -7.82 -7.37 -8.25
N VAL A 150 -6.97 -6.37 -8.43
CA VAL A 150 -7.14 -5.07 -7.75
C VAL A 150 -8.37 -4.33 -8.27
N GLN A 151 -8.63 -4.37 -9.59
CA GLN A 151 -9.86 -3.80 -10.17
C GLN A 151 -11.12 -4.44 -9.57
N GLU A 152 -11.13 -5.76 -9.40
CA GLU A 152 -12.27 -6.45 -8.78
C GLU A 152 -12.39 -6.10 -7.29
N ALA A 153 -11.29 -5.97 -6.55
CA ALA A 153 -11.32 -5.52 -5.16
C ALA A 153 -11.94 -4.11 -5.04
N ILE A 154 -11.54 -3.17 -5.91
CA ILE A 154 -12.15 -1.83 -5.96
C ILE A 154 -13.65 -1.93 -6.24
N ARG A 155 -14.07 -2.75 -7.21
CA ARG A 155 -15.47 -2.94 -7.57
C ARG A 155 -16.30 -3.55 -6.43
N GLU A 156 -15.77 -4.57 -5.77
CA GLU A 156 -16.42 -5.22 -4.63
C GLU A 156 -16.67 -4.22 -3.49
N ILE A 157 -15.66 -3.40 -3.15
CA ILE A 157 -15.81 -2.36 -2.13
C ILE A 157 -16.86 -1.33 -2.54
N ILE A 158 -16.80 -0.82 -3.78
CA ILE A 158 -17.78 0.17 -4.26
C ILE A 158 -19.19 -0.41 -4.20
N ARG A 159 -19.41 -1.63 -4.72
CA ARG A 159 -20.74 -2.28 -4.75
C ARG A 159 -21.30 -2.56 -3.36
N SER A 160 -20.44 -2.88 -2.40
CA SER A 160 -20.84 -3.14 -1.02
C SER A 160 -21.09 -1.87 -0.20
N SER A 161 -20.69 -0.70 -0.73
CA SER A 161 -20.75 0.59 -0.02
C SER A 161 -21.91 1.43 -0.54
N PRO A 162 -23.06 1.52 0.16
CA PRO A 162 -24.25 2.25 -0.32
C PRO A 162 -23.96 3.68 -0.74
N ALA A 163 -23.11 4.39 0.01
CA ALA A 163 -22.73 5.77 -0.30
C ALA A 163 -21.95 5.90 -1.62
N LEU A 164 -21.09 4.90 -1.97
CA LEU A 164 -20.32 4.91 -3.20
C LEU A 164 -21.09 4.34 -4.39
N ASN A 165 -22.01 3.42 -4.14
CA ASN A 165 -22.84 2.74 -5.15
C ASN A 165 -24.20 3.42 -5.38
N SER A 166 -24.37 4.65 -4.92
CA SER A 166 -25.60 5.42 -5.13
C SER A 166 -25.87 5.67 -6.62
N GLU A 167 -27.14 5.61 -7.02
CA GLU A 167 -27.58 5.96 -8.38
C GLU A 167 -27.86 7.46 -8.55
N SER A 168 -28.15 8.16 -7.45
CA SER A 168 -28.42 9.60 -7.45
C SER A 168 -27.92 10.30 -6.18
N PRO A 169 -26.80 11.02 -6.25
CA PRO A 169 -25.87 11.14 -7.39
C PRO A 169 -25.06 9.86 -7.60
N ARG A 170 -24.77 9.53 -8.84
CA ARG A 170 -23.89 8.43 -9.18
C ARG A 170 -22.43 8.87 -9.08
N HIS A 171 -21.63 8.17 -8.26
CA HIS A 171 -20.22 8.51 -8.02
C HIS A 171 -19.25 7.72 -8.90
N PHE A 172 -19.59 6.48 -9.27
CA PHE A 172 -18.71 5.61 -10.05
C PHE A 172 -19.40 4.98 -11.27
N LYS A 173 -18.66 4.85 -12.36
CA LYS A 173 -19.01 4.02 -13.51
C LYS A 173 -18.06 2.83 -13.58
N LEU A 174 -18.61 1.63 -13.33
CA LEU A 174 -17.86 0.37 -13.32
C LEU A 174 -17.96 -0.28 -14.69
N MET A 175 -16.91 -0.12 -15.52
CA MET A 175 -16.84 -0.69 -16.87
C MET A 175 -15.95 -1.94 -16.86
N ARG A 176 -16.06 -2.80 -17.85
CA ARG A 176 -15.27 -4.04 -17.93
C ARG A 176 -13.75 -3.80 -17.88
N ASP A 177 -13.29 -2.78 -18.59
CA ASP A 177 -11.89 -2.44 -18.83
C ASP A 177 -11.38 -1.31 -17.95
N LYS A 178 -12.26 -0.57 -17.26
CA LYS A 178 -11.87 0.53 -16.38
C LYS A 178 -12.93 0.85 -15.32
N ILE A 179 -12.50 1.63 -14.33
CA ILE A 179 -13.40 2.27 -13.35
C ILE A 179 -13.23 3.77 -13.49
N VAL A 180 -14.33 4.51 -13.52
CA VAL A 180 -14.33 5.98 -13.62
C VAL A 180 -15.02 6.56 -12.39
N CYS A 181 -14.33 7.46 -11.68
CA CYS A 181 -14.94 8.31 -10.66
C CYS A 181 -15.56 9.53 -11.34
N LEU A 182 -16.90 9.62 -11.34
CA LEU A 182 -17.64 10.70 -12.02
C LEU A 182 -17.53 12.05 -11.32
N THR A 183 -17.05 12.08 -10.07
CA THR A 183 -16.87 13.32 -9.31
C THR A 183 -15.59 14.06 -9.71
N THR A 184 -14.56 13.32 -10.11
CA THR A 184 -13.23 13.84 -10.43
C THR A 184 -12.80 13.55 -11.87
N ASP A 185 -13.54 12.73 -12.61
CA ASP A 185 -13.18 12.18 -13.92
C ASP A 185 -11.86 11.37 -13.90
N ASN A 186 -11.48 10.88 -12.72
CA ASN A 186 -10.30 10.04 -12.56
C ASN A 186 -10.62 8.61 -13.01
N GLU A 187 -9.66 7.95 -13.66
CA GLU A 187 -9.84 6.61 -14.23
C GLU A 187 -8.83 5.61 -13.66
N TYR A 188 -9.29 4.40 -13.34
CA TYR A 188 -8.42 3.24 -13.05
C TYR A 188 -8.50 2.23 -14.18
N ILE A 189 -7.35 1.83 -14.73
CA ILE A 189 -7.21 1.01 -15.91
C ILE A 189 -6.19 -0.10 -15.65
N PRO A 190 -6.61 -1.39 -15.53
CA PRO A 190 -5.66 -2.50 -15.46
C PRO A 190 -5.02 -2.73 -16.84
N LEU A 191 -3.71 -2.90 -16.85
CA LEU A 191 -2.93 -3.18 -18.04
C LEU A 191 -2.45 -4.64 -18.05
N ASN A 192 -2.35 -5.22 -19.24
CA ASN A 192 -1.66 -6.47 -19.43
C ASN A 192 -0.16 -6.19 -19.59
N TYR A 193 0.68 -7.00 -18.93
CA TYR A 193 2.12 -6.97 -19.17
C TYR A 193 2.39 -7.38 -20.61
N SER A 194 2.76 -6.42 -21.45
CA SER A 194 3.32 -6.66 -22.78
C SER A 194 4.13 -5.43 -23.16
N ASN A 195 5.31 -5.63 -23.73
CA ASN A 195 6.26 -4.57 -24.03
C ASN A 195 5.66 -3.45 -24.87
N ASP A 196 4.74 -3.77 -25.79
CA ASP A 196 4.19 -2.80 -26.75
C ASP A 196 3.03 -1.95 -26.19
N LYS A 197 2.55 -2.20 -24.97
CA LYS A 197 1.33 -1.56 -24.44
C LYS A 197 1.57 -0.63 -23.26
N LEU A 198 2.77 -0.63 -22.69
CA LEU A 198 3.10 0.19 -21.53
C LEU A 198 3.65 1.55 -21.94
N ASP A 199 4.34 1.64 -23.06
CA ASP A 199 4.88 2.88 -23.59
C ASP A 199 3.79 3.87 -23.99
N GLY A 200 4.08 5.16 -23.85
CA GLY A 200 3.15 6.24 -24.19
C GLY A 200 2.01 6.45 -23.21
N LYS A 201 1.98 5.76 -22.06
CA LYS A 201 1.06 6.07 -20.96
C LYS A 201 1.54 7.27 -20.17
N LEU A 202 0.60 8.03 -19.61
CA LEU A 202 0.86 9.17 -18.72
C LEU A 202 0.19 8.89 -17.36
N PRO A 203 0.76 8.00 -16.53
CA PRO A 203 0.18 7.64 -15.25
C PRO A 203 0.36 8.77 -14.22
N SER A 204 -0.73 9.28 -13.66
CA SER A 204 -0.65 10.06 -12.42
C SER A 204 -0.24 9.16 -11.26
N VAL A 205 -0.85 7.96 -11.24
CA VAL A 205 -0.54 6.89 -10.30
C VAL A 205 -0.35 5.58 -11.06
N PHE A 206 0.65 4.79 -10.70
CA PHE A 206 0.73 3.40 -11.16
C PHE A 206 0.91 2.44 -10.00
N LEU A 207 0.42 1.23 -10.21
CA LEU A 207 0.65 0.07 -9.37
C LEU A 207 1.41 -0.99 -10.18
N ALA A 208 2.55 -1.42 -9.68
CA ALA A 208 3.21 -2.64 -10.11
C ALA A 208 3.02 -3.70 -9.00
N ASP A 209 2.17 -4.68 -9.27
CA ASP A 209 1.86 -5.75 -8.31
C ASP A 209 2.56 -7.06 -8.68
N GLU A 210 2.91 -7.86 -7.66
CA GLU A 210 3.68 -9.11 -7.79
C GLU A 210 4.99 -8.94 -8.58
N VAL A 211 5.70 -7.84 -8.30
CA VAL A 211 6.90 -7.42 -9.02
C VAL A 211 8.02 -8.47 -8.96
N GLY A 212 8.11 -9.23 -7.87
CA GLY A 212 9.05 -10.34 -7.75
C GLY A 212 8.88 -11.44 -8.80
N ALA A 213 7.71 -11.54 -9.44
CA ALA A 213 7.42 -12.48 -10.51
C ALA A 213 7.62 -11.89 -11.91
N LEU A 214 7.88 -10.58 -12.04
CA LEU A 214 8.13 -9.95 -13.34
C LEU A 214 9.48 -10.42 -13.92
N PRO A 215 9.56 -10.60 -15.25
CA PRO A 215 10.81 -11.03 -15.87
C PRO A 215 11.89 -9.94 -15.88
N THR A 216 11.50 -8.67 -15.94
CA THR A 216 12.40 -7.50 -15.99
C THR A 216 11.78 -6.30 -15.30
N SER A 217 12.59 -5.25 -15.04
CA SER A 217 12.14 -3.96 -14.50
C SER A 217 11.36 -3.11 -15.51
N TYR A 218 11.23 -3.53 -16.75
CA TYR A 218 10.66 -2.75 -17.86
C TYR A 218 9.30 -2.11 -17.51
N ALA A 219 8.40 -2.85 -16.86
CA ALA A 219 7.08 -2.33 -16.51
C ALA A 219 7.17 -1.11 -15.56
N ILE A 220 8.06 -1.17 -14.58
CA ILE A 220 8.27 -0.07 -13.61
C ILE A 220 8.91 1.13 -14.32
N GLU A 221 9.93 0.87 -15.14
CA GLU A 221 10.66 1.91 -15.88
C GLU A 221 9.76 2.63 -16.88
N ALA A 222 8.94 1.90 -17.63
CA ALA A 222 7.96 2.47 -18.57
C ALA A 222 6.93 3.36 -17.85
N MET A 223 6.40 2.92 -16.68
CA MET A 223 5.46 3.71 -15.90
C MET A 223 6.13 4.95 -15.31
N ARG A 224 7.32 4.85 -14.74
CA ARG A 224 8.09 6.00 -14.21
C ARG A 224 8.44 7.00 -15.31
N SER A 225 8.84 6.53 -16.48
CA SER A 225 9.12 7.38 -17.65
C SER A 225 7.89 8.20 -18.06
N GLY A 226 6.71 7.60 -18.02
CA GLY A 226 5.45 8.28 -18.30
C GLY A 226 5.05 9.33 -17.25
N GLN A 227 5.69 9.37 -16.09
CA GLN A 227 5.38 10.33 -15.00
C GLN A 227 6.24 11.61 -15.03
N LEU A 228 7.13 11.79 -15.99
CA LEU A 228 8.08 12.92 -16.01
C LEU A 228 7.41 14.30 -15.92
N THR A 229 6.22 14.45 -16.47
CA THR A 229 5.48 15.74 -16.49
C THR A 229 4.42 15.82 -15.37
N ILE A 230 4.26 14.81 -14.56
CA ILE A 230 3.25 14.75 -13.49
C ILE A 230 3.82 15.38 -12.21
N LYS A 231 3.17 16.45 -11.72
CA LYS A 231 3.64 17.19 -10.53
C LYS A 231 3.53 16.40 -9.23
N ASN A 232 2.46 15.63 -9.07
CA ASN A 232 2.19 14.83 -7.86
C ASN A 232 2.10 13.34 -8.20
N LYS A 233 3.16 12.83 -8.84
CA LYS A 233 3.26 11.45 -9.27
C LYS A 233 3.31 10.47 -8.10
N LEU A 234 2.83 9.23 -8.31
CA LEU A 234 2.93 8.14 -7.37
C LEU A 234 3.14 6.81 -8.09
N GLY A 235 4.18 6.08 -7.71
CA GLY A 235 4.39 4.69 -8.08
C GLY A 235 4.24 3.78 -6.87
N CYS A 236 3.34 2.80 -6.92
CA CYS A 236 3.19 1.77 -5.90
C CYS A 236 3.81 0.47 -6.40
N ILE A 237 4.83 -0.03 -5.72
CA ILE A 237 5.59 -1.23 -6.07
C ILE A 237 5.38 -2.24 -4.97
N ILE A 238 4.71 -3.33 -5.28
CA ILE A 238 4.20 -4.25 -4.26
C ILE A 238 4.52 -5.68 -4.65
N SER A 239 5.05 -6.44 -3.70
CA SER A 239 5.26 -7.88 -3.89
C SER A 239 5.40 -8.60 -2.55
N THR A 240 5.30 -9.92 -2.62
CA THR A 240 5.93 -10.81 -1.65
C THR A 240 7.38 -11.02 -2.06
N LYS A 241 8.25 -11.42 -1.14
CA LYS A 241 9.59 -11.90 -1.49
C LYS A 241 9.49 -13.20 -2.28
N TYR A 242 10.18 -13.24 -3.40
CA TYR A 242 10.23 -14.41 -4.26
C TYR A 242 11.55 -15.17 -4.06
N PRO A 243 11.56 -16.51 -4.19
CA PRO A 243 12.77 -17.33 -4.05
C PRO A 243 13.78 -17.15 -5.20
N LYS A 244 13.39 -16.45 -6.27
CA LYS A 244 14.26 -16.11 -7.39
C LYS A 244 15.11 -14.91 -7.03
N PHE A 245 16.41 -15.07 -6.93
CA PHE A 245 17.36 -13.98 -6.66
C PHE A 245 17.46 -13.00 -7.84
N ASP A 246 17.81 -11.73 -7.52
CA ASP A 246 18.04 -10.65 -8.49
C ASP A 246 16.82 -10.38 -9.39
N ASN A 247 15.62 -10.53 -8.82
CA ASN A 247 14.39 -10.14 -9.50
C ASN A 247 14.18 -8.61 -9.41
N PRO A 248 13.28 -8.02 -10.21
CA PRO A 248 13.04 -6.57 -10.21
C PRO A 248 12.65 -6.01 -8.84
N PHE A 249 11.95 -6.79 -8.01
CA PHE A 249 11.54 -6.34 -6.69
C PHE A 249 12.70 -6.26 -5.70
N ASP A 250 13.64 -7.21 -5.75
CA ASP A 250 14.83 -7.17 -4.89
C ASP A 250 15.62 -5.88 -5.10
N LYS A 251 15.73 -5.38 -6.34
CA LYS A 251 16.42 -4.12 -6.64
C LYS A 251 15.73 -2.91 -6.00
N GLU A 252 14.42 -2.84 -6.06
CA GLU A 252 13.63 -1.77 -5.43
C GLU A 252 13.75 -1.82 -3.89
N VAL A 253 13.68 -3.03 -3.31
CA VAL A 253 13.83 -3.26 -1.87
C VAL A 253 15.23 -2.87 -1.39
N GLU A 254 16.30 -3.31 -2.09
CA GLU A 254 17.67 -2.97 -1.72
C GLU A 254 17.96 -1.47 -1.84
N TYR A 255 17.38 -0.79 -2.84
CA TYR A 255 17.48 0.66 -2.92
C TYR A 255 16.77 1.34 -1.74
N ALA A 256 15.55 0.90 -1.41
CA ALA A 256 14.82 1.44 -0.26
C ALA A 256 15.55 1.20 1.08
N LYS A 257 16.20 0.05 1.26
CA LYS A 257 17.05 -0.21 2.44
C LYS A 257 18.20 0.78 2.55
N LYS A 258 18.88 1.08 1.43
CA LYS A 258 19.97 2.08 1.43
C LYS A 258 19.48 3.47 1.80
N VAL A 259 18.31 3.86 1.33
CA VAL A 259 17.66 5.14 1.68
C VAL A 259 17.32 5.17 3.17
N LEU A 260 16.66 4.13 3.69
CA LEU A 260 16.28 4.04 5.10
C LEU A 260 17.50 3.94 6.06
N ASP A 261 18.60 3.36 5.60
CA ASP A 261 19.87 3.33 6.35
C ASP A 261 20.67 4.65 6.24
N GLY A 262 20.19 5.62 5.44
CA GLY A 262 20.87 6.91 5.23
C GLY A 262 22.13 6.83 4.36
N ILE A 263 22.29 5.76 3.57
CA ILE A 263 23.39 5.58 2.61
C ILE A 263 23.11 6.36 1.33
N GLU A 264 21.85 6.39 0.91
CA GLU A 264 21.38 7.15 -0.25
C GLU A 264 20.40 8.24 0.19
N GLU A 265 20.45 9.40 -0.45
CA GLU A 265 19.53 10.52 -0.18
C GLU A 265 18.37 10.50 -1.18
N ASP A 266 17.23 9.96 -0.78
CA ASP A 266 15.99 10.01 -1.55
C ASP A 266 14.77 10.20 -0.64
N GLU A 267 14.37 11.45 -0.47
CA GLU A 267 13.22 11.80 0.39
C GLU A 267 11.87 11.36 -0.19
N SER A 268 11.82 10.93 -1.46
CA SER A 268 10.59 10.57 -2.15
C SER A 268 10.13 9.12 -1.91
N ILE A 269 10.92 8.32 -1.20
CA ILE A 269 10.60 6.93 -0.89
C ILE A 269 9.77 6.84 0.40
N PHE A 270 8.72 6.01 0.37
CA PHE A 270 8.02 5.49 1.53
C PHE A 270 8.00 3.97 1.44
N ALA A 271 8.65 3.27 2.35
CA ALA A 271 8.81 1.82 2.24
C ALA A 271 8.41 1.09 3.52
N LEU A 272 7.53 0.09 3.37
CA LEU A 272 7.19 -0.87 4.42
C LEU A 272 7.70 -2.25 4.02
N LEU A 273 8.84 -2.62 4.59
CA LEU A 273 9.54 -3.86 4.29
C LEU A 273 9.34 -4.85 5.44
N TYR A 274 8.28 -5.66 5.35
CA TYR A 274 7.96 -6.71 6.33
C TYR A 274 8.79 -7.97 6.08
N GLU A 275 10.11 -7.79 5.99
CA GLU A 275 11.10 -8.87 5.90
C GLU A 275 11.71 -9.11 7.28
N PRO A 276 11.70 -10.35 7.82
CA PRO A 276 12.31 -10.64 9.10
C PRO A 276 13.81 -10.28 9.14
N ASP A 277 14.25 -9.62 10.22
CA ASP A 277 15.66 -9.22 10.40
C ASP A 277 16.61 -10.45 10.46
N ASN A 278 16.11 -11.57 10.95
CA ASN A 278 16.83 -12.83 11.04
C ASN A 278 15.85 -14.01 10.84
N THR A 279 16.22 -14.95 9.98
CA THR A 279 15.44 -16.15 9.67
C THR A 279 16.06 -17.43 10.21
N THR A 280 17.21 -17.38 10.89
CA THR A 280 17.97 -18.57 11.32
C THR A 280 17.15 -19.50 12.20
N ASN A 281 16.34 -18.95 13.10
CA ASN A 281 15.55 -19.71 14.07
C ASN A 281 14.06 -19.76 13.69
N TRP A 282 13.72 -19.76 12.40
CA TRP A 282 12.33 -19.70 11.92
C TRP A 282 11.41 -20.78 12.50
N ALA A 283 12.00 -21.96 12.85
CA ALA A 283 11.24 -23.09 13.39
C ALA A 283 10.73 -22.87 14.81
N THR A 284 11.42 -22.04 15.62
CA THR A 284 11.15 -21.86 17.05
C THR A 284 10.89 -20.41 17.45
N ASP A 285 11.36 -19.44 16.68
CA ASP A 285 11.21 -18.02 16.98
C ASP A 285 9.95 -17.45 16.30
N ASP A 286 8.96 -17.07 17.10
CA ASP A 286 7.71 -16.49 16.64
C ASP A 286 7.92 -15.11 15.98
N THR A 287 8.97 -14.39 16.36
CA THR A 287 9.30 -13.06 15.82
C THR A 287 9.46 -13.10 14.30
N VAL A 288 10.01 -14.20 13.76
CA VAL A 288 10.17 -14.38 12.30
C VAL A 288 8.83 -14.34 11.58
N LEU A 289 7.82 -15.00 12.13
CA LEU A 289 6.47 -14.99 11.55
C LEU A 289 5.77 -13.64 11.76
N GLN A 290 5.93 -13.04 12.94
CA GLN A 290 5.33 -11.76 13.29
C GLN A 290 5.84 -10.62 12.40
N HIS A 291 7.15 -10.56 12.14
CA HIS A 291 7.76 -9.56 11.27
C HIS A 291 7.21 -9.60 9.85
N ALA A 292 6.99 -10.81 9.31
CA ALA A 292 6.49 -10.97 7.94
C ALA A 292 4.95 -10.84 7.81
N ASN A 293 4.21 -10.93 8.92
CA ASN A 293 2.76 -11.05 8.90
C ASN A 293 2.09 -10.08 9.89
N PRO A 294 2.14 -8.77 9.66
CA PRO A 294 1.56 -7.78 10.58
C PRO A 294 0.05 -7.97 10.79
N LEU A 295 -0.70 -8.53 9.82
CA LEU A 295 -2.12 -8.80 9.97
C LEU A 295 -2.39 -9.93 10.98
N ALA A 296 -1.47 -10.88 11.14
CA ALA A 296 -1.62 -11.96 12.09
C ALA A 296 -1.55 -11.50 13.56
N LEU A 297 -1.04 -10.29 13.82
CA LEU A 297 -1.07 -9.68 15.15
C LEU A 297 -2.47 -9.20 15.54
N GLU A 298 -3.34 -8.97 14.55
CA GLU A 298 -4.71 -8.45 14.72
C GLU A 298 -5.79 -9.52 14.52
N VAL A 299 -5.45 -10.63 13.83
CA VAL A 299 -6.40 -11.69 13.43
C VAL A 299 -5.90 -13.05 13.93
N PRO A 300 -6.42 -13.54 15.05
CA PRO A 300 -5.98 -14.78 15.67
C PRO A 300 -6.02 -16.01 14.74
N GLU A 301 -7.01 -16.08 13.86
CA GLU A 301 -7.16 -17.19 12.92
C GLU A 301 -5.99 -17.27 11.92
N ILE A 302 -5.44 -16.10 11.52
CA ILE A 302 -4.25 -16.05 10.65
C ILE A 302 -3.03 -16.56 11.43
N TRP A 303 -2.87 -16.15 12.68
CA TRP A 303 -1.79 -16.59 13.54
C TRP A 303 -1.80 -18.11 13.73
N GLU A 304 -2.95 -18.69 14.06
CA GLU A 304 -3.12 -20.14 14.20
C GLU A 304 -2.77 -20.89 12.91
N ASP A 305 -3.20 -20.38 11.74
CA ASP A 305 -2.87 -20.99 10.43
C ASP A 305 -1.35 -20.95 10.16
N LEU A 306 -0.67 -19.85 10.50
CA LEU A 306 0.78 -19.73 10.38
C LEU A 306 1.51 -20.74 11.27
N LEU A 307 1.10 -20.90 12.53
CA LEU A 307 1.69 -21.89 13.44
C LEU A 307 1.49 -23.33 12.94
N LYS A 308 0.30 -23.66 12.42
CA LYS A 308 0.03 -24.97 11.79
C LYS A 308 0.95 -25.23 10.59
N LYS A 309 1.15 -24.22 9.74
CA LYS A 309 2.04 -24.32 8.56
C LYS A 309 3.50 -24.48 8.97
N ARG A 310 3.97 -23.72 9.96
CA ARG A 310 5.33 -23.89 10.51
C ARG A 310 5.54 -25.31 11.05
N LYS A 311 4.62 -25.81 11.85
CA LYS A 311 4.68 -27.19 12.38
C LYS A 311 4.77 -28.24 11.26
N ARG A 312 3.98 -28.04 10.19
CA ARG A 312 4.02 -28.93 9.02
C ARG A 312 5.36 -28.85 8.27
N ALA A 313 5.90 -27.64 8.09
CA ALA A 313 7.18 -27.44 7.41
C ALA A 313 8.32 -28.12 8.16
N ILE A 314 8.39 -27.97 9.48
CA ILE A 314 9.37 -28.65 10.33
C ILE A 314 9.28 -30.18 10.17
N ALA A 315 8.07 -30.73 10.13
CA ALA A 315 7.88 -32.18 9.96
C ALA A 315 8.20 -32.69 8.54
N MET A 316 8.28 -31.81 7.56
CA MET A 316 8.64 -32.16 6.16
C MET A 316 10.14 -32.03 5.90
N GLU A 317 10.89 -31.28 6.72
CA GLU A 317 12.34 -31.15 6.65
C GLU A 317 13.08 -32.20 7.51
N SER A 318 12.37 -32.85 8.45
CA SER A 318 12.87 -33.94 9.31
C SER A 318 12.64 -35.30 8.67
#